data_ac47143af95679761a39f4816c255fa9
#
_entry.id   ac47143af95679761a39f4816c255fa9
#
_cell.length_a   1.000
_cell.length_b   1.000
_cell.length_c   1.000
_cell.angle_alpha   90.00
_cell.angle_beta   90.00
_cell.angle_gamma   90.00
#
_symmetry.space_group_name_H-M   'P 1'
#
loop_
_entity.id
_entity.type
_entity.pdbx_description
1 polymer ?
#
loop_
_entity_poly.entity_id
_entity_poly.type
_entity_poly.pdbx_seq_one_letter_code
_entity_poly.pdbx_strand_id
1 'polypeptide(L)'
;MALFPATFVDDLRARADIVQVIQEHVSLKKAGNSYKGLCPFHGEKTPSFHVNREKGFFHCFGCGVGGDAIKFVELQERVGFTDAVRLLARKFGMTVPETGPDGNEADARDRETLLKIHEVAAAWFRQQLGLPAGARARQQLDARGVGAATIETLGIGYAPPSRDLL
;
A
#
# COMPACT_ATOMS: atom_id res chain seq x y z
N MET A 1 13.30 10.27 4.84
CA MET A 1 14.13 10.59 3.65
C MET A 1 13.30 10.34 2.40
N ALA A 2 13.41 11.18 1.36
CA ALA A 2 12.68 10.94 0.12
C ALA A 2 13.32 9.75 -0.61
N LEU A 3 12.53 8.72 -0.90
CA LEU A 3 12.99 7.48 -1.55
C LEU A 3 13.46 7.70 -3.00
N PHE A 4 13.08 8.83 -3.61
CA PHE A 4 13.48 9.21 -4.96
C PHE A 4 13.98 10.65 -4.97
N PRO A 5 14.97 11.01 -5.82
CA PRO A 5 15.31 12.40 -6.06
C PRO A 5 14.09 13.17 -6.55
N ALA A 6 13.90 14.40 -6.05
CA ALA A 6 12.79 15.25 -6.49
C ALA A 6 12.81 15.46 -8.01
N THR A 7 13.99 15.65 -8.59
CA THR A 7 14.21 15.78 -10.04
C THR A 7 13.68 14.59 -10.83
N PHE A 8 13.88 13.36 -10.33
CA PHE A 8 13.36 12.16 -10.99
C PHE A 8 11.83 12.12 -10.98
N VAL A 9 11.23 12.47 -9.85
CA VAL A 9 9.75 12.49 -9.72
C VAL A 9 9.16 13.56 -10.64
N ASP A 10 9.81 14.71 -10.75
CA ASP A 10 9.37 15.80 -11.63
C ASP A 10 9.54 15.42 -13.12
N ASP A 11 10.64 14.77 -13.50
CA ASP A 11 10.85 14.23 -14.83
C ASP A 11 9.80 13.15 -15.18
N LEU A 12 9.46 12.29 -14.23
CA LEU A 12 8.42 11.29 -14.40
C LEU A 12 7.06 11.94 -14.63
N ARG A 13 6.71 12.96 -13.84
CA ARG A 13 5.48 13.74 -14.03
C ARG A 13 5.42 14.43 -15.39
N ALA A 14 6.53 14.96 -15.85
CA ALA A 14 6.62 15.62 -17.15
C ALA A 14 6.47 14.64 -18.32
N ARG A 15 6.98 13.40 -18.18
CA ARG A 15 6.90 12.37 -19.22
C ARG A 15 5.60 11.57 -19.20
N ALA A 16 5.02 11.37 -18.02
CA ALA A 16 3.79 10.61 -17.86
C ALA A 16 2.60 11.43 -18.36
N ASP A 17 2.18 11.19 -19.60
CA ASP A 17 0.93 11.76 -20.10
C ASP A 17 -0.25 11.23 -19.30
N ILE A 18 -0.81 12.09 -18.45
CA ILE A 18 -1.90 11.72 -17.54
C ILE A 18 -3.13 11.21 -18.29
N VAL A 19 -3.41 11.69 -19.49
CA VAL A 19 -4.53 11.22 -20.31
C VAL A 19 -4.28 9.78 -20.74
N GLN A 20 -3.06 9.47 -21.20
CA GLN A 20 -2.67 8.12 -21.59
C GLN A 20 -2.77 7.15 -20.41
N VAL A 21 -2.30 7.55 -19.22
CA VAL A 21 -2.38 6.73 -18.01
C VAL A 21 -3.84 6.42 -17.65
N ILE A 22 -4.69 7.45 -17.67
CA ILE A 22 -6.08 7.32 -17.22
C ILE A 22 -6.96 6.59 -18.25
N GLN A 23 -6.72 6.78 -19.55
CA GLN A 23 -7.51 6.15 -20.61
C GLN A 23 -7.48 4.62 -20.61
N GLU A 24 -6.49 4.01 -19.99
CA GLU A 24 -6.44 2.54 -19.83
C GLU A 24 -7.51 2.01 -18.87
N HIS A 25 -7.99 2.87 -17.97
CA HIS A 25 -8.94 2.51 -16.93
C HIS A 25 -10.31 3.20 -17.10
N VAL A 26 -10.31 4.37 -17.74
CA VAL A 26 -11.50 5.23 -17.85
C VAL A 26 -11.70 5.66 -19.29
N SER A 27 -12.92 5.45 -19.81
CA SER A 27 -13.29 5.99 -21.12
C SER A 27 -13.42 7.52 -21.05
N LEU A 28 -12.41 8.21 -21.58
CA LEU A 28 -12.36 9.66 -21.59
C LEU A 28 -12.87 10.23 -22.93
N LYS A 29 -13.73 11.25 -22.85
CA LYS A 29 -14.19 12.04 -24.00
C LYS A 29 -13.57 13.43 -23.95
N LYS A 30 -13.07 13.93 -25.08
CA LYS A 30 -12.52 15.28 -25.18
C LYS A 30 -13.65 16.31 -24.95
N ALA A 31 -13.37 17.31 -24.13
CA ALA A 31 -14.28 18.40 -23.78
C ALA A 31 -13.49 19.72 -23.74
N GLY A 32 -13.35 20.38 -24.88
CA GLY A 32 -12.49 21.56 -25.03
C GLY A 32 -11.01 21.23 -24.81
N ASN A 33 -10.36 21.93 -23.89
CA ASN A 33 -8.96 21.71 -23.49
C ASN A 33 -8.80 20.64 -22.40
N SER A 34 -9.88 19.94 -22.02
CA SER A 34 -9.86 18.89 -21.02
C SER A 34 -10.52 17.62 -21.53
N TYR A 35 -10.46 16.58 -20.72
CA TYR A 35 -11.14 15.32 -20.96
C TYR A 35 -12.11 15.04 -19.81
N LYS A 36 -13.22 14.36 -20.11
CA LYS A 36 -14.25 13.98 -19.13
C LYS A 36 -14.56 12.50 -19.23
N GLY A 37 -14.84 11.88 -18.11
CA GLY A 37 -15.27 10.49 -18.01
C GLY A 37 -16.07 10.23 -16.74
N LEU A 38 -16.48 8.97 -16.54
CA LEU A 38 -17.04 8.51 -15.29
C LEU A 38 -15.90 8.23 -14.32
N CYS A 39 -16.07 8.60 -13.06
CA CYS A 39 -15.06 8.41 -12.03
C CYS A 39 -14.86 6.92 -11.71
N PRO A 40 -13.64 6.40 -11.69
CA PRO A 40 -13.39 5.01 -11.32
C PRO A 40 -13.45 4.78 -9.80
N PHE A 41 -13.46 5.85 -9.01
CA PHE A 41 -13.35 5.78 -7.54
C PHE A 41 -14.70 5.89 -6.82
N HIS A 42 -15.79 6.22 -7.52
CA HIS A 42 -17.15 6.19 -7.00
C HIS A 42 -18.17 5.90 -8.11
N GLY A 43 -19.34 5.39 -7.72
CA GLY A 43 -20.40 5.11 -8.67
C GLY A 43 -21.16 6.37 -9.09
N GLU A 44 -21.16 6.67 -10.40
CA GLU A 44 -21.90 7.80 -10.96
C GLU A 44 -22.48 7.47 -12.35
N LYS A 45 -23.53 8.19 -12.75
CA LYS A 45 -24.15 8.05 -14.08
C LYS A 45 -23.80 9.20 -15.01
N THR A 46 -23.39 10.34 -14.46
CA THR A 46 -23.05 11.57 -15.18
C THR A 46 -21.55 11.83 -15.05
N PRO A 47 -20.81 12.07 -16.15
CA PRO A 47 -19.37 12.28 -16.10
C PRO A 47 -18.98 13.51 -15.27
N SER A 48 -18.36 13.29 -14.11
CA SER A 48 -17.84 14.33 -13.23
C SER A 48 -16.31 14.29 -13.08
N PHE A 49 -15.67 13.29 -13.66
CA PHE A 49 -14.23 13.10 -13.63
C PHE A 49 -13.57 13.87 -14.78
N HIS A 50 -12.75 14.86 -14.43
CA HIS A 50 -12.08 15.75 -15.36
C HIS A 50 -10.58 15.50 -15.35
N VAL A 51 -9.97 15.51 -16.54
CA VAL A 51 -8.52 15.39 -16.72
C VAL A 51 -8.02 16.57 -17.55
N ASN A 52 -7.06 17.29 -17.03
CA ASN A 52 -6.38 18.37 -17.74
C ASN A 52 -4.99 17.90 -18.15
N ARG A 53 -4.79 17.71 -19.46
CA ARG A 53 -3.53 17.20 -20.01
C ARG A 53 -2.39 18.18 -19.86
N GLU A 54 -2.65 19.47 -20.11
CA GLU A 54 -1.63 20.52 -20.08
C GLU A 54 -1.09 20.76 -18.66
N LYS A 55 -2.00 20.71 -17.68
CA LYS A 55 -1.65 20.91 -16.27
C LYS A 55 -1.25 19.60 -15.56
N GLY A 56 -1.38 18.45 -16.22
CA GLY A 56 -0.97 17.15 -15.67
C GLY A 56 -1.78 16.70 -14.47
N PHE A 57 -3.05 17.10 -14.31
CA PHE A 57 -3.86 16.71 -13.17
C PHE A 57 -5.26 16.23 -13.56
N PHE A 58 -5.85 15.43 -12.66
CA PHE A 58 -7.26 15.08 -12.71
C PHE A 58 -7.99 15.57 -11.46
N HIS A 59 -9.30 15.78 -11.60
CA HIS A 59 -10.18 16.08 -10.47
C HIS A 59 -11.58 15.56 -10.74
N CYS A 60 -12.17 14.92 -9.75
CA CYS A 60 -13.57 14.48 -9.78
C CYS A 60 -14.44 15.46 -8.99
N PHE A 61 -15.39 16.10 -9.65
CA PHE A 61 -16.33 17.01 -8.99
C PHE A 61 -17.45 16.28 -8.21
N GLY A 62 -17.58 14.95 -8.38
CA GLY A 62 -18.54 14.14 -7.64
C GLY A 62 -18.04 13.74 -6.25
N CYS A 63 -16.82 13.22 -6.15
CA CYS A 63 -16.26 12.73 -4.87
C CYS A 63 -15.07 13.56 -4.35
N GLY A 64 -14.65 14.61 -5.06
CA GLY A 64 -13.55 15.48 -4.65
C GLY A 64 -12.14 14.90 -4.81
N VAL A 65 -12.00 13.64 -5.26
CA VAL A 65 -10.69 13.04 -5.47
C VAL A 65 -9.96 13.74 -6.63
N GLY A 66 -8.66 13.96 -6.46
CA GLY A 66 -7.83 14.59 -7.48
C GLY A 66 -6.34 14.39 -7.22
N GLY A 67 -5.53 14.69 -8.23
CA GLY A 67 -4.09 14.57 -8.17
C GLY A 67 -3.43 14.48 -9.55
N ASP A 68 -2.16 14.11 -9.56
CA ASP A 68 -1.36 13.85 -10.75
C ASP A 68 -1.45 12.39 -11.23
N ALA A 69 -0.66 12.02 -12.23
CA ALA A 69 -0.62 10.66 -12.75
C ALA A 69 -0.16 9.64 -11.68
N ILE A 70 0.77 10.03 -10.80
CA ILE A 70 1.25 9.17 -9.72
C ILE A 70 0.11 8.90 -8.74
N LYS A 71 -0.61 9.96 -8.32
CA LYS A 71 -1.77 9.83 -7.43
C LYS A 71 -2.89 8.99 -8.02
N PHE A 72 -3.12 9.09 -9.33
CA PHE A 72 -4.09 8.24 -10.01
C PHE A 72 -3.71 6.75 -9.89
N VAL A 73 -2.44 6.41 -10.15
CA VAL A 73 -1.95 5.02 -10.05
C VAL A 73 -2.00 4.52 -8.60
N GLU A 74 -1.62 5.34 -7.61
CA GLU A 74 -1.77 4.97 -6.19
C GLU A 74 -3.20 4.52 -5.87
N LEU A 75 -4.18 5.29 -6.31
CA LEU A 75 -5.59 5.03 -6.03
C LEU A 75 -6.15 3.85 -6.85
N GLN A 76 -5.78 3.76 -8.12
CA GLN A 76 -6.27 2.75 -9.05
C GLN A 76 -5.71 1.36 -8.71
N GLU A 77 -4.40 1.27 -8.48
CA GLU A 77 -3.71 0.01 -8.17
C GLU A 77 -3.69 -0.30 -6.67
N ARG A 78 -4.17 0.64 -5.82
CA ARG A 78 -4.18 0.52 -4.36
C ARG A 78 -2.79 0.28 -3.79
N VAL A 79 -1.80 0.97 -4.31
CA VAL A 79 -0.40 0.89 -3.92
C VAL A 79 0.08 2.18 -3.28
N GLY A 80 1.23 2.13 -2.61
CA GLY A 80 1.87 3.34 -2.07
C GLY A 80 2.58 4.16 -3.15
N PHE A 81 2.99 5.38 -2.78
CA PHE A 81 3.70 6.31 -3.66
C PHE A 81 4.92 5.69 -4.35
N THR A 82 5.73 4.94 -3.62
CA THR A 82 6.94 4.28 -4.12
C THR A 82 6.64 3.31 -5.26
N ASP A 83 5.63 2.49 -5.08
CA ASP A 83 5.25 1.47 -6.07
C ASP A 83 4.57 2.12 -7.28
N ALA A 84 3.75 3.14 -7.08
CA ALA A 84 3.16 3.93 -8.16
C ALA A 84 4.23 4.59 -9.04
N VAL A 85 5.27 5.18 -8.43
CA VAL A 85 6.42 5.75 -9.15
C VAL A 85 7.15 4.67 -9.95
N ARG A 86 7.42 3.49 -9.37
CA ARG A 86 8.07 2.37 -10.07
C ARG A 86 7.24 1.86 -11.25
N LEU A 87 5.92 1.71 -11.05
CA LEU A 87 5.00 1.28 -12.12
C LEU A 87 4.99 2.25 -13.29
N LEU A 88 4.87 3.55 -13.02
CA LEU A 88 4.89 4.59 -14.04
C LEU A 88 6.26 4.68 -14.73
N ALA A 89 7.35 4.65 -13.98
CA ALA A 89 8.71 4.68 -14.54
C ALA A 89 8.92 3.52 -15.52
N ARG A 90 8.52 2.30 -15.14
CA ARG A 90 8.57 1.12 -16.03
C ARG A 90 7.74 1.32 -17.28
N LYS A 91 6.52 1.85 -17.14
CA LYS A 91 5.60 2.09 -18.24
C LYS A 91 6.14 3.09 -19.26
N PHE A 92 6.79 4.14 -18.79
CA PHE A 92 7.37 5.19 -19.64
C PHE A 92 8.85 4.96 -19.97
N GLY A 93 9.40 3.77 -19.72
CA GLY A 93 10.76 3.40 -20.05
C GLY A 93 11.83 4.21 -19.31
N MET A 94 11.50 4.71 -18.12
CA MET A 94 12.44 5.44 -17.27
C MET A 94 13.15 4.48 -16.31
N THR A 95 14.48 4.56 -16.28
CA THR A 95 15.26 3.83 -15.27
C THR A 95 15.08 4.53 -13.93
N VAL A 96 14.54 3.81 -12.96
CA VAL A 96 14.41 4.30 -11.59
C VAL A 96 15.83 4.48 -11.03
N PRO A 97 16.24 5.69 -10.60
CA PRO A 97 17.54 5.85 -9.98
C PRO A 97 17.54 5.07 -8.66
N GLU A 98 18.48 4.18 -8.52
CA GLU A 98 18.77 3.54 -7.24
C GLU A 98 19.32 4.63 -6.31
N THR A 99 18.48 5.18 -5.46
CA THR A 99 18.88 6.18 -4.48
C THR A 99 19.56 5.48 -3.31
N GLY A 100 20.84 5.41 -3.38
CA GLY A 100 21.71 4.86 -2.34
C GLY A 100 22.17 3.43 -2.60
N PRO A 101 23.30 3.04 -2.04
CA PRO A 101 23.89 1.72 -2.24
C PRO A 101 23.06 0.55 -1.72
N ASP A 102 21.89 0.79 -1.11
CA ASP A 102 21.16 -0.23 -0.35
C ASP A 102 19.63 -0.25 -0.44
N GLY A 103 19.00 0.51 -1.36
CA GLY A 103 17.53 0.64 -1.37
C GLY A 103 16.77 -0.68 -1.50
N ASN A 104 17.35 -1.69 -2.15
CA ASN A 104 16.74 -3.01 -2.33
C ASN A 104 17.28 -4.05 -1.32
N GLU A 105 18.58 -3.95 -0.97
CA GLU A 105 19.19 -4.87 -0.02
C GLU A 105 18.93 -4.48 1.44
N ALA A 106 18.90 -3.18 1.77
CA ALA A 106 18.56 -2.72 3.11
C ALA A 106 17.08 -3.00 3.43
N ASP A 107 16.17 -2.68 2.51
CA ASP A 107 14.75 -3.02 2.66
C ASP A 107 14.52 -4.54 2.75
N ALA A 108 15.29 -5.34 2.00
CA ALA A 108 15.22 -6.80 2.06
C ALA A 108 15.78 -7.33 3.39
N ARG A 109 16.89 -6.79 3.87
CA ARG A 109 17.48 -7.13 5.19
C ARG A 109 16.58 -6.70 6.34
N ASP A 110 16.01 -5.49 6.28
CA ASP A 110 15.07 -4.99 7.28
C ASP A 110 13.82 -5.85 7.31
N ARG A 111 13.29 -6.23 6.14
CA ARG A 111 12.15 -7.14 6.03
C ARG A 111 12.47 -8.52 6.59
N GLU A 112 13.65 -9.08 6.27
CA GLU A 112 14.09 -10.36 6.81
C GLU A 112 14.27 -10.29 8.33
N THR A 113 14.85 -9.20 8.81
CA THR A 113 15.02 -8.94 10.25
C THR A 113 13.67 -8.83 10.96
N LEU A 114 12.72 -8.08 10.39
CA LEU A 114 11.37 -7.96 10.94
C LEU A 114 10.64 -9.32 10.96
N LEU A 115 10.78 -10.12 9.90
CA LEU A 115 10.19 -11.46 9.85
C LEU A 115 10.77 -12.36 10.95
N LYS A 116 12.08 -12.34 11.15
CA LYS A 116 12.74 -13.09 12.24
C LYS A 116 12.27 -12.61 13.62
N ILE A 117 12.14 -11.31 13.83
CA ILE A 117 11.60 -10.75 15.07
C ILE A 117 10.17 -11.25 15.31
N HIS A 118 9.32 -11.23 14.27
CA HIS A 118 7.95 -11.72 14.37
C HIS A 118 7.89 -13.22 14.69
N GLU A 119 8.75 -14.04 14.07
CA GLU A 119 8.82 -15.48 14.36
C GLU A 119 9.22 -15.75 15.81
N VAL A 120 10.24 -15.05 16.30
CA VAL A 120 10.71 -15.16 17.69
C VAL A 120 9.62 -14.72 18.67
N ALA A 121 8.98 -13.57 18.41
CA ALA A 121 7.88 -13.07 19.23
C ALA A 121 6.69 -14.03 19.23
N ALA A 122 6.29 -14.55 18.06
CA ALA A 122 5.20 -15.51 17.96
C ALA A 122 5.49 -16.81 18.72
N ALA A 123 6.72 -17.32 18.63
CA ALA A 123 7.16 -18.50 19.38
C ALA A 123 7.12 -18.25 20.88
N TRP A 124 7.59 -17.08 21.31
CA TRP A 124 7.56 -16.68 22.71
C TRP A 124 6.13 -16.58 23.25
N PHE A 125 5.20 -15.91 22.53
CA PHE A 125 3.80 -15.82 22.96
C PHE A 125 3.13 -17.18 23.04
N ARG A 126 3.42 -18.10 22.11
CA ARG A 126 2.90 -19.49 22.19
C ARG A 126 3.42 -20.20 23.44
N GLN A 127 4.70 -20.04 23.78
CA GLN A 127 5.28 -20.60 25.00
C GLN A 127 4.59 -20.03 26.24
N GLN A 128 4.36 -18.69 26.30
CA GLN A 128 3.67 -18.05 27.42
C GLN A 128 2.25 -18.60 27.64
N LEU A 129 1.55 -18.95 26.56
CA LEU A 129 0.23 -19.56 26.67
C LEU A 129 0.29 -20.91 27.43
N GLY A 130 1.36 -21.70 27.26
CA GLY A 130 1.58 -22.97 27.94
C GLY A 130 1.95 -22.83 29.42
N LEU A 131 2.51 -21.70 29.86
CA LEU A 131 2.97 -21.47 31.23
C LEU A 131 1.82 -21.19 32.22
N PRO A 132 2.07 -21.23 33.54
CA PRO A 132 1.05 -20.92 34.57
C PRO A 132 0.39 -19.54 34.37
N ALA A 133 1.16 -18.53 33.92
CA ALA A 133 0.63 -17.20 33.62
C ALA A 133 -0.46 -17.19 32.51
N GLY A 134 -0.42 -18.15 31.58
CA GLY A 134 -1.42 -18.33 30.53
C GLY A 134 -2.66 -19.12 30.93
N ALA A 135 -2.77 -19.62 32.17
CA ALA A 135 -3.86 -20.49 32.60
C ALA A 135 -5.26 -19.88 32.37
N ARG A 136 -5.43 -18.61 32.71
CA ARG A 136 -6.69 -17.88 32.50
C ARG A 136 -7.05 -17.71 31.01
N ALA A 137 -6.04 -17.48 30.19
CA ALA A 137 -6.24 -17.37 28.72
C ALA A 137 -6.68 -18.72 28.14
N ARG A 138 -6.05 -19.83 28.57
CA ARG A 138 -6.47 -21.18 28.15
C ARG A 138 -7.92 -21.49 28.55
N GLN A 139 -8.32 -21.17 29.79
CA GLN A 139 -9.71 -21.36 30.25
C GLN A 139 -10.70 -20.56 29.39
N GLN A 140 -10.35 -19.35 28.99
CA GLN A 140 -11.20 -18.52 28.10
C GLN A 140 -11.31 -19.13 26.69
N LEU A 141 -10.22 -19.69 26.16
CA LEU A 141 -10.22 -20.35 24.85
C LEU A 141 -11.09 -21.63 24.92
N ASP A 142 -10.94 -22.45 25.96
CA ASP A 142 -11.75 -23.63 26.16
C ASP A 142 -13.23 -23.29 26.28
N ALA A 143 -13.58 -22.28 27.08
CA ALA A 143 -14.97 -21.80 27.22
C ALA A 143 -15.61 -21.33 25.92
N ARG A 144 -14.79 -20.93 24.95
CA ARG A 144 -15.22 -20.54 23.59
C ARG A 144 -15.16 -21.67 22.57
N GLY A 145 -14.83 -22.91 22.99
CA GLY A 145 -14.72 -24.07 22.13
C GLY A 145 -13.48 -24.07 21.23
N VAL A 146 -12.45 -23.25 21.55
CA VAL A 146 -11.18 -23.21 20.79
C VAL A 146 -10.27 -24.31 21.35
N GLY A 147 -10.25 -25.45 20.68
CA GLY A 147 -9.43 -26.60 21.09
C GLY A 147 -7.95 -26.46 20.75
N ALA A 148 -7.13 -27.36 21.33
CA ALA A 148 -5.67 -27.34 21.18
C ALA A 148 -5.20 -27.38 19.73
N ALA A 149 -5.84 -28.16 18.86
CA ALA A 149 -5.52 -28.23 17.44
C ALA A 149 -5.73 -26.86 16.72
N THR A 150 -6.78 -26.15 17.09
CA THR A 150 -7.06 -24.80 16.54
C THR A 150 -6.04 -23.78 17.04
N ILE A 151 -5.66 -23.85 18.32
CA ILE A 151 -4.63 -23.00 18.94
C ILE A 151 -3.30 -23.17 18.20
N GLU A 152 -2.91 -24.41 17.92
CA GLU A 152 -1.67 -24.73 17.22
C GLU A 152 -1.72 -24.28 15.75
N THR A 153 -2.78 -24.59 15.02
CA THR A 153 -2.96 -24.23 13.60
C THR A 153 -2.95 -22.72 13.38
N LEU A 154 -3.60 -21.96 14.26
CA LEU A 154 -3.68 -20.50 14.17
C LEU A 154 -2.50 -19.78 14.85
N GLY A 155 -1.61 -20.50 15.52
CA GLY A 155 -0.48 -19.93 16.23
C GLY A 155 -0.88 -19.00 17.39
N ILE A 156 -1.99 -19.29 18.07
CA ILE A 156 -2.50 -18.45 19.16
C ILE A 156 -1.52 -18.47 20.32
N GLY A 157 -1.16 -17.28 20.80
CA GLY A 157 -0.26 -17.06 21.94
C GLY A 157 -0.89 -16.19 23.02
N TYR A 158 -0.17 -16.01 24.11
CA TYR A 158 -0.57 -15.16 25.23
C TYR A 158 0.50 -14.11 25.51
N ALA A 159 0.10 -12.85 25.58
CA ALA A 159 0.96 -11.75 26.03
C ALA A 159 0.73 -11.50 27.53
N PRO A 160 1.72 -11.79 28.40
CA PRO A 160 1.62 -11.47 29.81
C PRO A 160 1.52 -9.95 30.02
N PRO A 161 0.81 -9.48 31.06
CA PRO A 161 0.69 -8.06 31.37
C PRO A 161 2.00 -7.50 31.96
N SER A 162 3.00 -7.32 31.13
CA SER A 162 4.28 -6.71 31.48
C SER A 162 4.81 -5.89 30.33
N ARG A 163 5.51 -4.79 30.62
CA ARG A 163 6.12 -3.91 29.62
C ARG A 163 7.53 -4.34 29.21
N ASP A 164 8.18 -5.21 30.01
CA ASP A 164 9.62 -5.47 29.91
C ASP A 164 9.96 -6.96 29.69
N LEU A 165 9.04 -7.78 29.21
CA LEU A 165 9.24 -9.23 29.03
C LEU A 165 9.50 -9.65 27.58
N LEU A 166 9.59 -8.70 26.64
CA LEU A 166 9.88 -8.97 25.23
C LEU A 166 11.07 -8.15 24.78
#